data_60d0a65ab107c0b65c93107fdc174c39
#
_entry.id   60d0a65ab107c0b65c93107fdc174c39
#
_cell.length_a   1.000
_cell.length_b   1.000
_cell.length_c   1.000
_cell.angle_alpha   90.00
_cell.angle_beta   90.00
_cell.angle_gamma   90.00
#
_symmetry.space_group_name_H-M   'P 1'
#
loop_
_entity.id
_entity.type
_entity.pdbx_description
1 polymer ?
#
loop_
_entity_poly.entity_id
_entity_poly.type
_entity_poly.pdbx_seq_one_letter_code
_entity_poly.pdbx_strand_id
1 'polypeptide(L)'
;MAAQGFAMFDTAVGRCAIAWSERGITGVQLPERDDAATRARLIRRNAGARESPPPPEVARAIDDIVALIRGEQRDLSTIALDMEGVPDFNRRVYEVARTIAPGTTLTYGAIAKELGAPDARGVGEALGQNPIPIIVPCHRVVAAGRKTGGFSAPGGAATKLRLLAIEGARLDDAPTLFDREGGLKYELGRRTTKLRRR
;
A
#
# COMPACT_ATOMS: atom_id res chain seq x y z
N MET A 1 -19.10 -5.27 -9.58
CA MET A 1 -19.75 -4.16 -10.31
C MET A 1 -18.67 -3.31 -10.98
N ALA A 2 -18.97 -2.66 -12.10
CA ALA A 2 -18.00 -1.80 -12.75
C ALA A 2 -17.69 -0.55 -11.92
N ALA A 3 -16.47 -0.02 -12.00
CA ALA A 3 -16.13 1.27 -11.41
C ALA A 3 -17.05 2.36 -12.00
N GLN A 4 -17.53 3.26 -11.12
CA GLN A 4 -18.48 4.32 -11.52
C GLN A 4 -17.76 5.60 -11.91
N GLY A 5 -16.76 5.99 -11.11
CA GLY A 5 -16.05 7.23 -11.30
C GLY A 5 -14.56 7.12 -11.11
N PHE A 6 -13.84 8.12 -11.61
CA PHE A 6 -12.42 8.33 -11.29
C PHE A 6 -12.10 9.82 -11.24
N ALA A 7 -11.01 10.15 -10.53
CA ALA A 7 -10.46 11.49 -10.49
C ALA A 7 -8.93 11.45 -10.56
N MET A 8 -8.33 12.51 -11.07
CA MET A 8 -6.89 12.78 -11.02
C MET A 8 -6.61 13.70 -9.83
N PHE A 9 -5.49 13.49 -9.13
CA PHE A 9 -5.09 14.33 -7.98
C PHE A 9 -3.58 14.44 -7.84
N ASP A 10 -3.12 15.56 -7.34
CA ASP A 10 -1.70 15.88 -7.23
C ASP A 10 -1.10 15.36 -5.91
N THR A 11 0.11 14.82 -5.98
CA THR A 11 0.88 14.34 -4.82
C THR A 11 2.34 14.75 -4.91
N ALA A 12 3.09 14.61 -3.81
CA ALA A 12 4.54 14.88 -3.80
C ALA A 12 5.36 13.94 -4.69
N VAL A 13 4.78 12.83 -5.17
CA VAL A 13 5.44 11.93 -6.13
C VAL A 13 4.99 12.12 -7.57
N GLY A 14 4.03 13.03 -7.81
CA GLY A 14 3.43 13.34 -9.11
C GLY A 14 1.92 13.15 -9.11
N ARG A 15 1.30 13.32 -10.29
CA ARG A 15 -0.15 13.25 -10.43
C ARG A 15 -0.64 11.82 -10.49
N CYS A 16 -1.43 11.43 -9.50
CA CYS A 16 -2.04 10.12 -9.33
C CYS A 16 -3.48 10.11 -9.86
N ALA A 17 -4.07 8.92 -9.93
CA ALA A 17 -5.49 8.75 -10.22
C ALA A 17 -6.12 7.73 -9.28
N ILE A 18 -7.40 7.90 -8.97
CA ILE A 18 -8.19 7.02 -8.11
C ILE A 18 -9.52 6.70 -8.79
N ALA A 19 -9.97 5.45 -8.71
CA ALA A 19 -11.27 5.00 -9.19
C ALA A 19 -12.08 4.38 -8.05
N TRP A 20 -13.39 4.45 -8.15
CA TRP A 20 -14.32 3.96 -7.13
C TRP A 20 -15.60 3.38 -7.72
N SER A 21 -16.28 2.57 -6.90
CA SER A 21 -17.65 2.12 -7.05
C SER A 21 -18.50 2.56 -5.88
N GLU A 22 -19.76 2.15 -5.80
CA GLU A 22 -20.60 2.37 -4.61
C GLU A 22 -20.08 1.69 -3.34
N ARG A 23 -19.24 0.65 -3.49
CA ARG A 23 -18.72 -0.13 -2.36
C ARG A 23 -17.36 0.35 -1.86
N GLY A 24 -16.70 1.24 -2.57
CA GLY A 24 -15.39 1.76 -2.18
C GLY A 24 -14.41 1.93 -3.33
N ILE A 25 -13.15 2.08 -3.01
CA ILE A 25 -12.06 2.29 -3.96
C ILE A 25 -11.81 0.99 -4.75
N THR A 26 -11.80 1.08 -6.07
CA THR A 26 -11.52 -0.03 -7.01
C THR A 26 -10.11 0.02 -7.56
N GLY A 27 -9.46 1.18 -7.56
CA GLY A 27 -8.12 1.35 -8.11
C GLY A 27 -7.45 2.63 -7.72
N VAL A 28 -6.12 2.56 -7.59
CA VAL A 28 -5.23 3.73 -7.49
C VAL A 28 -4.13 3.54 -8.52
N GLN A 29 -3.79 4.60 -9.25
CA GLN A 29 -2.69 4.61 -10.22
C GLN A 29 -1.66 5.66 -9.81
N LEU A 30 -0.43 5.18 -9.57
CA LEU A 30 0.73 6.04 -9.39
C LEU A 30 1.12 6.71 -10.72
N PRO A 31 1.85 7.84 -10.69
CA PRO A 31 2.20 8.58 -11.89
C PRO A 31 2.92 7.72 -12.91
N GLU A 32 2.48 7.81 -14.16
CA GLU A 32 3.18 7.32 -15.35
C GLU A 32 4.07 8.45 -15.92
N ARG A 33 4.54 8.28 -17.15
CA ARG A 33 5.35 9.28 -17.85
C ARG A 33 4.65 10.64 -18.00
N ASP A 34 3.32 10.64 -18.09
CA ASP A 34 2.47 11.82 -18.20
C ASP A 34 1.04 11.52 -17.69
N ASP A 35 0.23 12.56 -17.55
CA ASP A 35 -1.14 12.46 -17.04
C ASP A 35 -2.04 11.62 -17.95
N ALA A 36 -1.86 11.70 -19.27
CA ALA A 36 -2.64 10.89 -20.21
C ALA A 36 -2.35 9.40 -20.04
N ALA A 37 -1.09 9.03 -19.84
CA ALA A 37 -0.70 7.65 -19.58
C ALA A 37 -1.21 7.15 -18.22
N THR A 38 -1.16 7.99 -17.16
CA THR A 38 -1.71 7.70 -15.83
C THR A 38 -3.21 7.42 -15.92
N ARG A 39 -3.95 8.32 -16.55
CA ARG A 39 -5.40 8.18 -16.81
C ARG A 39 -5.72 6.91 -17.60
N ALA A 40 -5.05 6.71 -18.72
CA ALA A 40 -5.30 5.56 -19.61
C ALA A 40 -5.04 4.22 -18.89
N ARG A 41 -4.01 4.14 -18.04
CA ARG A 41 -3.73 2.93 -17.27
C ARG A 41 -4.78 2.65 -16.21
N LEU A 42 -5.26 3.69 -15.51
CA LEU A 42 -6.34 3.54 -14.55
C LEU A 42 -7.62 3.03 -15.24
N ILE A 43 -8.06 3.69 -16.33
CA ILE A 43 -9.29 3.34 -17.05
C ILE A 43 -9.23 1.92 -17.61
N ARG A 44 -8.08 1.49 -18.14
CA ARG A 44 -7.92 0.12 -18.65
C ARG A 44 -8.19 -0.94 -17.58
N ARG A 45 -7.89 -0.65 -16.29
CA ARG A 45 -8.15 -1.55 -15.16
C ARG A 45 -9.52 -1.36 -14.54
N ASN A 46 -10.16 -0.22 -14.78
CA ASN A 46 -11.44 0.20 -14.25
C ASN A 46 -12.39 0.56 -15.38
N ALA A 47 -12.69 -0.44 -16.22
CA ALA A 47 -13.53 -0.24 -17.41
C ALA A 47 -14.90 0.32 -17.02
N GLY A 48 -15.36 1.34 -17.75
CA GLY A 48 -16.62 2.02 -17.50
C GLY A 48 -16.55 3.20 -16.54
N ALA A 49 -15.43 3.39 -15.79
CA ALA A 49 -15.26 4.56 -14.95
C ALA A 49 -15.28 5.86 -15.76
N ARG A 50 -16.01 6.87 -15.28
CA ARG A 50 -16.08 8.20 -15.88
C ARG A 50 -15.41 9.23 -14.97
N GLU A 51 -14.73 10.20 -15.58
CA GLU A 51 -14.16 11.29 -14.79
C GLU A 51 -15.27 12.12 -14.18
N SER A 52 -15.24 12.26 -12.87
CA SER A 52 -16.27 12.95 -12.10
C SER A 52 -15.69 13.47 -10.77
N PRO A 53 -16.33 14.47 -10.14
CA PRO A 53 -15.98 14.87 -8.78
C PRO A 53 -16.07 13.68 -7.83
N PRO A 54 -15.06 13.47 -6.96
CA PRO A 54 -15.08 12.38 -6.00
C PRO A 54 -16.17 12.61 -4.94
N PRO A 55 -16.93 11.58 -4.55
CA PRO A 55 -17.84 11.68 -3.41
C PRO A 55 -17.04 11.89 -2.10
N PRO A 56 -17.69 12.35 -1.02
CA PRO A 56 -17.00 12.80 0.19
C PRO A 56 -16.04 11.78 0.81
N GLU A 57 -16.38 10.49 0.79
CA GLU A 57 -15.54 9.41 1.28
C GLU A 57 -14.28 9.19 0.43
N VAL A 58 -14.41 9.34 -0.90
CA VAL A 58 -13.27 9.26 -1.83
C VAL A 58 -12.40 10.51 -1.72
N ALA A 59 -13.01 11.69 -1.55
CA ALA A 59 -12.26 12.93 -1.33
C ALA A 59 -11.40 12.83 -0.05
N ARG A 60 -11.96 12.32 1.06
CA ARG A 60 -11.19 12.05 2.28
C ARG A 60 -10.05 11.05 2.04
N ALA A 61 -10.29 9.99 1.28
CA ALA A 61 -9.23 9.03 0.94
C ALA A 61 -8.11 9.68 0.12
N ILE A 62 -8.44 10.59 -0.81
CA ILE A 62 -7.44 11.38 -1.55
C ILE A 62 -6.62 12.25 -0.59
N ASP A 63 -7.27 12.98 0.32
CA ASP A 63 -6.60 13.84 1.30
C ASP A 63 -5.63 13.04 2.19
N ASP A 64 -6.05 11.88 2.67
CA ASP A 64 -5.22 10.98 3.48
C ASP A 64 -4.04 10.41 2.69
N ILE A 65 -4.23 10.03 1.42
CA ILE A 65 -3.15 9.60 0.53
C ILE A 65 -2.15 10.75 0.31
N VAL A 66 -2.63 11.96 0.02
CA VAL A 66 -1.79 13.14 -0.19
C VAL A 66 -0.97 13.46 1.06
N ALA A 67 -1.59 13.42 2.23
CA ALA A 67 -0.94 13.66 3.51
C ALA A 67 0.15 12.60 3.78
N LEU A 68 -0.18 11.31 3.59
CA LEU A 68 0.80 10.22 3.73
C LEU A 68 2.01 10.41 2.80
N ILE A 69 1.77 10.74 1.53
CA ILE A 69 2.84 10.95 0.53
C ILE A 69 3.64 12.24 0.81
N ARG A 70 3.17 13.13 1.67
CA ARG A 70 3.93 14.27 2.21
C ARG A 70 4.77 13.91 3.44
N GLY A 71 4.66 12.69 3.94
CA GLY A 71 5.38 12.21 5.13
C GLY A 71 4.60 12.36 6.43
N GLU A 72 3.30 12.72 6.38
CA GLU A 72 2.45 12.73 7.55
C GLU A 72 2.04 11.30 7.93
N GLN A 73 1.92 11.04 9.22
CA GLN A 73 1.40 9.76 9.69
C GLN A 73 -0.12 9.69 9.43
N ARG A 74 -0.52 8.79 8.53
CA ARG A 74 -1.94 8.54 8.19
C ARG A 74 -2.21 7.05 8.17
N ASP A 75 -3.28 6.64 8.82
CA ASP A 75 -3.79 5.26 8.75
C ASP A 75 -4.83 5.16 7.63
N LEU A 76 -4.48 4.44 6.57
CA LEU A 76 -5.37 4.18 5.44
C LEU A 76 -6.13 2.85 5.58
N SER A 77 -5.98 2.12 6.68
CA SER A 77 -6.57 0.79 6.87
C SER A 77 -8.10 0.79 6.91
N THR A 78 -8.70 1.92 7.28
CA THR A 78 -10.16 2.08 7.38
C THR A 78 -10.85 2.46 6.07
N ILE A 79 -10.09 2.80 5.02
CA ILE A 79 -10.66 3.16 3.71
C ILE A 79 -11.36 1.93 3.12
N ALA A 80 -12.63 2.09 2.74
CA ALA A 80 -13.41 1.04 2.11
C ALA A 80 -12.86 0.71 0.71
N LEU A 81 -12.62 -0.57 0.44
CA LEU A 81 -12.13 -1.07 -0.84
C LEU A 81 -13.17 -1.98 -1.47
N ASP A 82 -13.36 -1.81 -2.77
CA ASP A 82 -14.11 -2.78 -3.57
C ASP A 82 -13.15 -3.80 -4.19
N MET A 83 -13.13 -4.98 -3.60
CA MET A 83 -12.27 -6.11 -3.98
C MET A 83 -13.02 -7.13 -4.87
N GLU A 84 -14.11 -6.74 -5.54
CA GLU A 84 -14.81 -7.64 -6.45
C GLU A 84 -13.86 -8.09 -7.58
N GLY A 85 -13.88 -9.40 -7.86
CA GLY A 85 -12.99 -10.01 -8.87
C GLY A 85 -11.54 -10.20 -8.44
N VAL A 86 -11.14 -9.75 -7.24
CA VAL A 86 -9.82 -10.04 -6.69
C VAL A 86 -9.81 -11.48 -6.16
N PRO A 87 -8.86 -12.35 -6.58
CA PRO A 87 -8.74 -13.72 -6.07
C PRO A 87 -8.63 -13.76 -4.54
N ASP A 88 -9.20 -14.77 -3.90
CA ASP A 88 -9.26 -14.89 -2.43
C ASP A 88 -7.88 -14.87 -1.79
N PHE A 89 -6.90 -15.53 -2.36
CA PHE A 89 -5.54 -15.50 -1.85
C PHE A 89 -4.95 -14.08 -1.90
N ASN A 90 -5.12 -13.36 -3.02
CA ASN A 90 -4.65 -11.98 -3.16
C ASN A 90 -5.32 -11.07 -2.13
N ARG A 91 -6.62 -11.24 -1.91
CA ARG A 91 -7.39 -10.48 -0.92
C ARG A 91 -6.81 -10.65 0.49
N ARG A 92 -6.54 -11.89 0.91
CA ARG A 92 -5.88 -12.19 2.20
C ARG A 92 -4.48 -11.57 2.30
N VAL A 93 -3.69 -11.60 1.22
CA VAL A 93 -2.38 -10.91 1.17
C VAL A 93 -2.54 -9.40 1.34
N TYR A 94 -3.55 -8.79 0.72
CA TYR A 94 -3.80 -7.35 0.83
C TYR A 94 -4.28 -6.95 2.23
N GLU A 95 -5.11 -7.77 2.87
CA GLU A 95 -5.53 -7.58 4.25
C GLU A 95 -4.32 -7.54 5.20
N VAL A 96 -3.42 -8.52 5.11
CA VAL A 96 -2.17 -8.52 5.89
C VAL A 96 -1.30 -7.30 5.54
N ALA A 97 -1.13 -6.98 4.26
CA ALA A 97 -0.34 -5.82 3.87
C ALA A 97 -0.87 -4.51 4.46
N ARG A 98 -2.20 -4.34 4.57
CA ARG A 98 -2.84 -3.15 5.16
C ARG A 98 -2.61 -2.98 6.65
N THR A 99 -2.21 -4.03 7.36
CA THR A 99 -1.83 -3.91 8.79
C THR A 99 -0.44 -3.33 9.00
N ILE A 100 0.38 -3.23 7.95
CA ILE A 100 1.74 -2.69 8.05
C ILE A 100 1.66 -1.18 8.19
N ALA A 101 2.03 -0.65 9.35
CA ALA A 101 2.00 0.78 9.62
C ALA A 101 3.02 1.56 8.76
N PRO A 102 2.78 2.86 8.45
CA PRO A 102 3.78 3.73 7.83
C PRO A 102 5.09 3.69 8.59
N GLY A 103 6.22 3.69 7.86
CA GLY A 103 7.55 3.63 8.46
C GLY A 103 8.01 2.23 8.90
N THR A 104 7.16 1.22 8.74
CA THR A 104 7.52 -0.19 9.03
C THR A 104 7.48 -1.05 7.77
N THR A 105 8.13 -2.21 7.81
CA THR A 105 8.14 -3.15 6.69
C THR A 105 7.95 -4.59 7.16
N LEU A 106 7.37 -5.43 6.29
CA LEU A 106 7.35 -6.88 6.44
C LEU A 106 8.05 -7.54 5.25
N THR A 107 8.56 -8.77 5.46
CA THR A 107 9.09 -9.54 4.34
C THR A 107 7.99 -10.35 3.65
N TYR A 108 8.16 -10.64 2.34
CA TYR A 108 7.27 -11.57 1.63
C TYR A 108 7.14 -12.92 2.36
N GLY A 109 8.25 -13.42 2.93
CA GLY A 109 8.26 -14.66 3.70
C GLY A 109 7.48 -14.58 5.02
N ALA A 110 7.47 -13.43 5.68
CA ALA A 110 6.67 -13.23 6.90
C ALA A 110 5.17 -13.31 6.59
N ILE A 111 4.72 -12.64 5.51
CA ILE A 111 3.32 -12.71 5.07
C ILE A 111 2.96 -14.14 4.62
N ALA A 112 3.81 -14.80 3.83
CA ALA A 112 3.58 -16.18 3.40
C ALA A 112 3.35 -17.10 4.60
N LYS A 113 4.19 -16.98 5.64
CA LYS A 113 4.06 -17.76 6.86
C LYS A 113 2.77 -17.47 7.63
N GLU A 114 2.40 -16.20 7.78
CA GLU A 114 1.17 -15.79 8.46
C GLU A 114 -0.07 -16.39 7.77
N LEU A 115 -0.05 -16.43 6.43
CA LEU A 115 -1.14 -16.97 5.62
C LEU A 115 -1.10 -18.50 5.44
N GLY A 116 -0.07 -19.19 5.94
CA GLY A 116 0.15 -20.60 5.67
C GLY A 116 0.42 -20.91 4.21
N ALA A 117 0.95 -19.93 3.45
CA ALA A 117 1.31 -20.12 2.04
C ALA A 117 2.62 -20.90 1.91
N PRO A 118 2.79 -21.71 0.84
CA PRO A 118 3.95 -22.59 0.68
C PRO A 118 5.27 -21.82 0.54
N ASP A 119 5.22 -20.62 -0.07
CA ASP A 119 6.40 -19.79 -0.29
C ASP A 119 6.07 -18.29 -0.42
N ALA A 120 7.12 -17.48 -0.45
CA ALA A 120 7.05 -16.03 -0.62
C ALA A 120 6.72 -15.59 -2.06
N ARG A 121 6.83 -16.47 -3.05
CA ARG A 121 6.63 -16.14 -4.46
C ARG A 121 5.18 -15.82 -4.74
N GLY A 122 4.24 -16.64 -4.24
CA GLY A 122 2.81 -16.38 -4.36
C GLY A 122 2.40 -15.03 -3.77
N VAL A 123 2.99 -14.63 -2.63
CA VAL A 123 2.78 -13.31 -2.03
C VAL A 123 3.30 -12.20 -2.94
N GLY A 124 4.48 -12.39 -3.55
CA GLY A 124 5.06 -11.45 -4.50
C GLY A 124 4.19 -11.27 -5.75
N GLU A 125 3.65 -12.37 -6.30
CA GLU A 125 2.75 -12.35 -7.45
C GLU A 125 1.43 -11.63 -7.11
N ALA A 126 0.82 -11.92 -5.94
CA ALA A 126 -0.37 -11.23 -5.47
C ALA A 126 -0.15 -9.71 -5.34
N LEU A 127 0.93 -9.29 -4.68
CA LEU A 127 1.27 -7.86 -4.54
C LEU A 127 1.63 -7.20 -5.88
N GLY A 128 2.19 -7.96 -6.82
CA GLY A 128 2.43 -7.50 -8.19
C GLY A 128 1.15 -7.17 -8.97
N GLN A 129 0.04 -7.80 -8.61
CA GLN A 129 -1.29 -7.59 -9.19
C GLN A 129 -2.14 -6.57 -8.43
N ASN A 130 -1.63 -5.98 -7.34
CA ASN A 130 -2.36 -5.02 -6.51
C ASN A 130 -2.96 -3.87 -7.34
N PRO A 131 -4.30 -3.71 -7.37
CA PRO A 131 -4.95 -2.64 -8.10
C PRO A 131 -4.98 -1.31 -7.35
N ILE A 132 -4.71 -1.30 -6.03
CA ILE A 132 -4.93 -0.17 -5.13
C ILE A 132 -3.64 0.14 -4.34
N PRO A 133 -2.50 0.46 -5.03
CA PRO A 133 -1.26 0.80 -4.33
C PRO A 133 -1.45 2.00 -3.41
N ILE A 134 -0.61 2.16 -2.42
CA ILE A 134 -0.65 3.10 -1.30
C ILE A 134 -1.66 2.67 -0.24
N ILE A 135 -2.94 2.50 -0.56
CA ILE A 135 -3.96 2.03 0.39
C ILE A 135 -3.71 0.56 0.74
N VAL A 136 -3.36 -0.27 -0.24
CA VAL A 136 -2.72 -1.58 -0.04
C VAL A 136 -1.21 -1.37 -0.21
N PRO A 137 -0.45 -1.22 0.88
CA PRO A 137 0.92 -0.71 0.84
C PRO A 137 1.94 -1.77 0.43
N CYS A 138 1.85 -2.27 -0.81
CA CYS A 138 2.79 -3.25 -1.36
C CYS A 138 4.25 -2.76 -1.36
N HIS A 139 4.48 -1.44 -1.28
CA HIS A 139 5.81 -0.87 -1.10
C HIS A 139 6.42 -1.18 0.28
N ARG A 140 5.61 -1.44 1.32
CA ARG A 140 6.09 -1.82 2.66
C ARG A 140 6.46 -3.31 2.76
N VAL A 141 6.22 -4.11 1.71
CA VAL A 141 6.61 -5.53 1.69
C VAL A 141 7.92 -5.71 0.93
N VAL A 142 8.95 -6.21 1.59
CA VAL A 142 10.33 -6.24 1.10
C VAL A 142 10.90 -7.67 1.06
N ALA A 143 12.00 -7.88 0.34
CA ALA A 143 12.69 -9.16 0.36
C ALA A 143 13.57 -9.30 1.62
N ALA A 144 13.86 -10.52 2.02
CA ALA A 144 14.78 -10.80 3.11
C ALA A 144 16.20 -10.29 2.80
N GLY A 145 16.98 -10.00 3.84
CA GLY A 145 18.37 -9.59 3.70
C GLY A 145 18.54 -8.16 3.15
N ARG A 146 17.73 -7.22 3.58
CA ARG A 146 17.82 -5.77 3.24
C ARG A 146 17.60 -5.45 1.75
N LYS A 147 16.96 -6.35 1.00
CA LYS A 147 16.65 -6.15 -0.42
C LYS A 147 15.25 -5.59 -0.58
N THR A 148 15.08 -4.60 -1.45
CA THR A 148 13.77 -3.98 -1.72
C THR A 148 12.74 -4.96 -2.27
N GLY A 149 13.17 -5.98 -3.01
CA GLY A 149 12.26 -6.80 -3.79
C GLY A 149 11.70 -6.07 -5.01
N GLY A 150 10.79 -6.72 -5.73
CA GLY A 150 10.11 -6.15 -6.89
C GLY A 150 9.08 -5.08 -6.52
N PHE A 151 8.74 -4.23 -7.52
CA PHE A 151 7.62 -3.30 -7.45
C PHE A 151 7.04 -3.10 -8.84
N SER A 152 5.75 -3.35 -9.02
CA SER A 152 5.09 -3.34 -10.33
C SER A 152 4.59 -1.96 -10.76
N ALA A 153 4.64 -0.96 -9.87
CA ALA A 153 4.27 0.40 -10.20
C ALA A 153 5.35 1.09 -11.08
N PRO A 154 4.99 2.17 -11.79
CA PRO A 154 5.95 2.95 -12.59
C PRO A 154 7.18 3.34 -11.79
N GLY A 155 8.36 3.26 -12.40
CA GLY A 155 9.65 3.52 -11.74
C GLY A 155 10.18 2.35 -10.89
N GLY A 156 9.41 1.25 -10.72
CA GLY A 156 9.87 0.03 -10.06
C GLY A 156 10.48 0.27 -8.68
N ALA A 157 11.65 -0.33 -8.41
CA ALA A 157 12.33 -0.24 -7.12
C ALA A 157 12.63 1.21 -6.68
N ALA A 158 12.88 2.13 -7.60
CA ALA A 158 13.14 3.53 -7.26
C ALA A 158 11.91 4.21 -6.64
N THR A 159 10.73 3.99 -7.21
CA THR A 159 9.46 4.50 -6.63
C THR A 159 9.18 3.87 -5.27
N LYS A 160 9.43 2.57 -5.11
CA LYS A 160 9.29 1.88 -3.83
C LYS A 160 10.18 2.47 -2.75
N LEU A 161 11.47 2.67 -3.04
CA LEU A 161 12.42 3.29 -2.13
C LEU A 161 12.02 4.72 -1.77
N ARG A 162 11.52 5.50 -2.74
CA ARG A 162 11.04 6.86 -2.51
C ARG A 162 9.86 6.88 -1.52
N LEU A 163 8.88 5.99 -1.70
CA LEU A 163 7.74 5.88 -0.80
C LEU A 163 8.17 5.45 0.62
N LEU A 164 9.05 4.45 0.73
CA LEU A 164 9.62 4.03 2.01
C LEU A 164 10.36 5.17 2.72
N ALA A 165 11.17 5.94 1.97
CA ALA A 165 11.90 7.08 2.51
C ALA A 165 10.97 8.20 3.01
N ILE A 166 9.88 8.50 2.28
CA ILE A 166 8.85 9.46 2.68
C ILE A 166 8.22 9.04 4.02
N GLU A 167 7.95 7.75 4.21
CA GLU A 167 7.39 7.19 5.43
C GLU A 167 8.41 7.03 6.56
N GLY A 168 9.70 7.31 6.31
CA GLY A 168 10.78 7.13 7.28
C GLY A 168 11.16 5.66 7.54
N ALA A 169 10.73 4.74 6.67
CA ALA A 169 11.03 3.32 6.82
C ALA A 169 12.52 3.04 6.52
N ARG A 170 13.13 2.19 7.37
CA ARG A 170 14.48 1.65 7.16
C ARG A 170 14.39 0.19 6.73
N LEU A 171 15.13 -0.17 5.69
CA LEU A 171 15.19 -1.57 5.25
C LEU A 171 15.86 -2.47 6.29
N ASP A 172 16.64 -1.88 7.20
CA ASP A 172 17.34 -2.57 8.28
C ASP A 172 16.39 -3.11 9.36
N ASP A 173 15.20 -2.52 9.49
CA ASP A 173 14.20 -2.87 10.50
C ASP A 173 13.21 -3.95 10.01
N ALA A 174 13.37 -4.47 8.79
CA ALA A 174 12.50 -5.53 8.28
C ALA A 174 12.74 -6.85 9.01
N PRO A 175 11.75 -7.43 9.72
CA PRO A 175 11.91 -8.70 10.42
C PRO A 175 12.37 -9.81 9.47
N THR A 176 13.42 -10.53 9.87
CA THR A 176 13.91 -11.71 9.14
C THR A 176 13.42 -13.00 9.80
N LEU A 177 13.50 -14.13 9.09
CA LEU A 177 13.17 -15.45 9.64
C LEU A 177 14.00 -15.82 10.88
N PHE A 178 15.10 -15.13 11.13
CA PHE A 178 16.03 -15.38 12.24
C PHE A 178 15.79 -14.46 13.46
N ASP A 179 14.93 -13.46 13.37
CA ASP A 179 14.61 -12.55 14.49
C ASP A 179 13.62 -13.20 15.48
N ARG A 180 13.78 -14.52 15.71
CA ARG A 180 12.92 -15.32 16.57
C ARG A 180 13.57 -15.71 17.87
N GLU A 181 13.42 -14.84 18.84
CA GLU A 181 13.08 -15.22 20.21
C GLU A 181 12.06 -14.19 20.72
N GLY A 182 10.78 -14.52 20.65
CA GLY A 182 9.72 -13.67 21.17
C GLY A 182 8.57 -13.48 20.18
N GLY A 183 7.41 -14.07 20.53
CA GLY A 183 6.18 -13.97 19.73
C GLY A 183 5.81 -12.53 19.41
N LEU A 184 5.10 -12.33 18.28
CA LEU A 184 4.54 -11.08 17.82
C LEU A 184 3.81 -10.35 18.97
N LYS A 185 4.51 -9.42 19.62
CA LYS A 185 3.88 -8.39 20.44
C LYS A 185 3.76 -7.15 19.59
N TYR A 186 2.58 -6.94 19.04
CA TYR A 186 2.17 -5.62 18.57
C TYR A 186 1.99 -4.74 19.81
N GLU A 187 3.02 -4.07 20.27
CA GLU A 187 2.87 -3.01 21.25
C GLU A 187 2.48 -1.72 20.52
N LEU A 188 1.20 -1.39 20.62
CA LEU A 188 0.71 -0.03 20.43
C LEU A 188 1.56 0.92 21.27
N GLY A 189 2.22 1.88 20.60
CA GLY A 189 3.18 2.80 21.20
C GLY A 189 2.72 3.45 22.50
N ARG A 190 3.32 3.05 23.60
CA ARG A 190 3.38 3.85 24.83
C ARG A 190 4.82 4.27 25.04
N ARG A 191 5.07 5.56 24.83
CA ARG A 191 6.30 6.20 25.32
C ARG A 191 6.32 6.09 26.85
N THR A 192 7.18 5.26 27.40
CA THR A 192 7.52 5.31 28.80
C THR A 192 8.72 6.23 28.98
N THR A 193 8.46 7.43 29.45
CA THR A 193 9.47 8.35 29.98
C THR A 193 10.05 7.74 31.24
N LYS A 194 11.30 7.28 31.18
CA LYS A 194 12.04 6.84 32.36
C LYS A 194 12.48 8.07 33.15
N LEU A 195 11.75 8.42 34.22
CA LEU A 195 12.23 9.35 35.24
C LEU A 195 13.39 8.70 36.00
N ARG A 196 14.60 9.24 35.89
CA ARG A 196 15.69 8.98 36.81
C ARG A 196 15.37 9.67 38.13
N ARG A 197 15.23 8.87 39.18
CA ARG A 197 15.35 9.37 40.58
C ARG A 197 16.82 9.31 40.99
N ARG A 198 17.25 10.44 41.54
CA ARG A 198 18.50 10.53 42.31
C ARG A 198 18.33 9.82 43.65
#